data_e007ac1b730d095a261ada3f2db6875f
#
_entry.id   e007ac1b730d095a261ada3f2db6875f
#
_cell.length_a   1.000
_cell.length_b   1.000
_cell.length_c   1.000
_cell.angle_alpha   90.00
_cell.angle_beta   90.00
_cell.angle_gamma   90.00
#
_symmetry.space_group_name_H-M   'P 1'
#
loop_
_entity.id
_entity.type
_entity.pdbx_description
1 polymer ?
#
loop_
_entity_poly.entity_id
_entity_poly.type
_entity_poly.pdbx_seq_one_letter_code
_entity_poly.pdbx_strand_id
1 'polypeptide(L)'
;VPLSRHLFKLIAEDVERWQVAEGFYISVNISPEHLVHESFIEDVELLQARLGNLRLMLELTERSLIVQPALVSDKLIRLREKGILIAIDDFGTGYCSLSYLQQLPVDYLKIDRTFVDTIDTSGSDVPILDTIIMLSHKLGLNIVAEGVSSEHQLSYILDHNVGFIQGYLYAKPMCSSDFTRWLDTRANEQNDRIKCKKCSINQ
;
A
#
# COMPACT_ATOMS: atom_id res chain seq x y z
N VAL A 1 13.97 -11.70 -11.51
CA VAL A 1 14.86 -10.53 -11.32
C VAL A 1 14.92 -9.65 -12.57
N PRO A 2 15.20 -10.11 -13.80
CA PRO A 2 15.21 -9.22 -14.96
C PRO A 2 13.89 -8.47 -15.18
N LEU A 3 12.75 -9.13 -15.01
CA LEU A 3 11.42 -8.51 -15.12
C LEU A 3 11.20 -7.44 -14.05
N SER A 4 11.57 -7.71 -12.81
CA SER A 4 11.44 -6.75 -11.71
C SER A 4 12.28 -5.49 -11.95
N ARG A 5 13.52 -5.65 -12.43
CA ARG A 5 14.39 -4.52 -12.81
C ARG A 5 13.81 -3.71 -13.96
N HIS A 6 13.22 -4.39 -14.95
CA HIS A 6 12.54 -3.70 -16.04
C HIS A 6 11.35 -2.90 -15.55
N LEU A 7 10.53 -3.48 -14.64
CA LEU A 7 9.42 -2.78 -14.00
C LEU A 7 9.90 -1.54 -13.20
N PHE A 8 10.95 -1.69 -12.41
CA PHE A 8 11.55 -0.57 -11.66
C PHE A 8 11.98 0.57 -12.57
N LYS A 9 12.58 0.24 -13.73
CA LYS A 9 12.94 1.23 -14.73
C LYS A 9 11.71 1.97 -15.28
N LEU A 10 10.64 1.24 -15.64
CA LEU A 10 9.40 1.84 -16.15
C LEU A 10 8.73 2.74 -15.10
N ILE A 11 8.67 2.30 -13.84
CA ILE A 11 8.13 3.12 -12.74
C ILE A 11 8.92 4.42 -12.63
N ALA A 12 10.25 4.36 -12.62
CA ALA A 12 11.07 5.55 -12.51
C ALA A 12 10.88 6.52 -13.68
N GLU A 13 10.73 6.01 -14.91
CA GLU A 13 10.45 6.82 -16.11
C GLU A 13 9.06 7.46 -16.09
N ASP A 14 8.06 6.78 -15.55
CA ASP A 14 6.70 7.30 -15.43
C ASP A 14 6.60 8.39 -14.35
N VAL A 15 7.21 8.14 -13.19
CA VAL A 15 7.20 9.07 -12.05
C VAL A 15 7.80 10.43 -12.41
N GLU A 16 8.82 10.50 -13.26
CA GLU A 16 9.41 11.76 -13.73
C GLU A 16 8.39 12.69 -14.39
N ARG A 17 7.25 12.15 -14.83
CA ARG A 17 6.17 12.89 -15.50
C ARG A 17 5.03 13.31 -14.56
N TRP A 18 5.03 12.80 -13.31
CA TRP A 18 3.92 13.03 -12.38
C TRP A 18 4.18 14.25 -11.48
N GLN A 19 3.18 15.08 -11.35
CA GLN A 19 3.14 16.14 -10.35
C GLN A 19 2.26 15.68 -9.20
N VAL A 20 2.87 15.10 -8.18
CA VAL A 20 2.17 14.57 -7.01
C VAL A 20 2.52 15.37 -5.76
N ALA A 21 1.61 15.35 -4.79
CA ALA A 21 1.81 16.01 -3.51
C ALA A 21 2.97 15.37 -2.72
N GLU A 22 3.58 16.15 -1.84
CA GLU A 22 4.54 15.64 -0.88
C GLU A 22 3.90 14.54 -0.02
N GLY A 23 4.67 13.47 0.25
CA GLY A 23 4.20 12.32 1.00
C GLY A 23 3.42 11.29 0.18
N PHE A 24 3.34 11.44 -1.13
CA PHE A 24 2.75 10.44 -2.01
C PHE A 24 3.57 9.15 -1.98
N TYR A 25 2.87 8.01 -1.94
CA TYR A 25 3.49 6.68 -1.92
C TYR A 25 3.37 6.02 -3.29
N ILE A 26 4.42 5.28 -3.66
CA ILE A 26 4.37 4.31 -4.74
C ILE A 26 4.61 2.95 -4.15
N SER A 27 3.65 2.05 -4.33
CA SER A 27 3.81 0.67 -3.90
C SER A 27 4.16 -0.23 -5.08
N VAL A 28 5.03 -1.21 -4.81
CA VAL A 28 5.56 -2.13 -5.82
C VAL A 28 5.59 -3.54 -5.27
N ASN A 29 4.92 -4.45 -5.98
CA ASN A 29 4.94 -5.88 -5.67
C ASN A 29 6.32 -6.48 -5.91
N ILE A 30 6.83 -7.23 -4.94
CA ILE A 30 8.13 -7.90 -4.97
C ILE A 30 7.95 -9.40 -5.03
N SER A 31 8.53 -10.03 -6.05
CA SER A 31 8.52 -11.49 -6.12
C SER A 31 9.47 -12.12 -5.09
N PRO A 32 9.14 -13.32 -4.58
CA PRO A 32 10.00 -14.04 -3.64
C PRO A 32 11.43 -14.24 -4.16
N GLU A 33 11.58 -14.51 -5.47
CA GLU A 33 12.87 -14.73 -6.12
C GLU A 33 13.73 -13.45 -6.15
N HIS A 34 13.10 -12.27 -6.29
CA HIS A 34 13.82 -11.00 -6.25
C HIS A 34 14.21 -10.65 -4.82
N LEU A 35 13.32 -10.88 -3.86
CA LEU A 35 13.55 -10.60 -2.44
C LEU A 35 14.80 -11.32 -1.90
N VAL A 36 15.01 -12.59 -2.26
CA VAL A 36 16.18 -13.35 -1.82
C VAL A 36 17.44 -13.10 -2.66
N HIS A 37 17.32 -12.49 -3.83
CA HIS A 37 18.44 -12.24 -4.73
C HIS A 37 19.46 -11.28 -4.10
N GLU A 38 20.75 -11.48 -4.39
CA GLU A 38 21.86 -10.68 -3.83
C GLU A 38 21.75 -9.19 -4.17
N SER A 39 21.30 -8.85 -5.38
CA SER A 39 21.17 -7.47 -5.84
C SER A 39 19.92 -6.75 -5.35
N PHE A 40 19.04 -7.40 -4.58
CA PHE A 40 17.73 -6.84 -4.22
C PHE A 40 17.83 -5.46 -3.55
N ILE A 41 18.73 -5.32 -2.57
CA ILE A 41 18.92 -4.05 -1.85
C ILE A 41 19.35 -2.95 -2.82
N GLU A 42 20.36 -3.23 -3.66
CA GLU A 42 20.87 -2.27 -4.64
C GLU A 42 19.79 -1.85 -5.66
N ASP A 43 19.03 -2.83 -6.19
CA ASP A 43 17.96 -2.58 -7.14
C ASP A 43 16.87 -1.66 -6.55
N VAL A 44 16.50 -1.87 -5.27
CA VAL A 44 15.51 -1.05 -4.55
C VAL A 44 16.06 0.34 -4.24
N GLU A 45 17.31 0.45 -3.82
CA GLU A 45 17.96 1.75 -3.56
C GLU A 45 18.07 2.60 -4.82
N LEU A 46 18.40 1.98 -5.96
CA LEU A 46 18.44 2.65 -7.26
C LEU A 46 17.05 3.16 -7.67
N LEU A 47 16.00 2.38 -7.44
CA LEU A 47 14.63 2.84 -7.66
C LEU A 47 14.31 4.04 -6.76
N GLN A 48 14.49 3.93 -5.44
CA GLN A 48 14.19 5.01 -4.49
C GLN A 48 14.93 6.30 -4.85
N ALA A 49 16.20 6.22 -5.26
CA ALA A 49 16.98 7.39 -5.68
C ALA A 49 16.36 8.12 -6.89
N ARG A 50 15.67 7.41 -7.79
CA ARG A 50 14.99 7.98 -8.95
C ARG A 50 13.59 8.51 -8.65
N LEU A 51 12.99 8.08 -7.56
CA LEU A 51 11.65 8.54 -7.16
C LEU A 51 11.65 9.97 -6.57
N GLY A 52 12.80 10.55 -6.28
CA GLY A 52 12.91 11.89 -5.69
C GLY A 52 12.26 11.98 -4.32
N ASN A 53 11.26 12.84 -4.16
CA ASN A 53 10.54 13.06 -2.89
C ASN A 53 9.41 12.05 -2.64
N LEU A 54 9.17 11.13 -3.56
CA LEU A 54 8.15 10.11 -3.38
C LEU A 54 8.65 9.01 -2.44
N ARG A 55 7.73 8.43 -1.68
CA ARG A 55 8.05 7.33 -0.77
C ARG A 55 7.78 6.00 -1.45
N LEU A 56 8.75 5.11 -1.38
CA LEU A 56 8.62 3.74 -1.89
C LEU A 56 8.05 2.83 -0.81
N MET A 57 7.04 2.05 -1.17
CA MET A 57 6.51 0.94 -0.39
C MET A 57 6.71 -0.36 -1.16
N LEU A 58 7.25 -1.37 -0.50
CA LEU A 58 7.41 -2.71 -1.07
C LEU A 58 6.29 -3.60 -0.56
N GLU A 59 5.56 -4.22 -1.45
CA GLU A 59 4.47 -5.15 -1.13
C GLU A 59 4.99 -6.60 -1.24
N LEU A 60 4.89 -7.33 -0.15
CA LEU A 60 5.43 -8.69 0.00
C LEU A 60 4.29 -9.61 0.43
N THR A 61 4.05 -10.69 -0.31
CA THR A 61 3.08 -11.69 0.12
C THR A 61 3.56 -12.43 1.37
N GLU A 62 2.65 -12.94 2.20
CA GLU A 62 2.99 -13.76 3.38
C GLU A 62 3.98 -14.88 3.03
N ARG A 63 3.77 -15.52 1.88
CA ARG A 63 4.63 -16.61 1.39
C ARG A 63 6.07 -16.17 1.13
N SER A 64 6.27 -14.95 0.66
CA SER A 64 7.60 -14.39 0.39
C SER A 64 8.44 -14.30 1.66
N LEU A 65 7.80 -14.03 2.79
CA LEU A 65 8.47 -13.79 4.07
C LEU A 65 9.01 -15.06 4.72
N ILE A 66 8.46 -16.24 4.41
CA ILE A 66 8.84 -17.51 5.03
C ILE A 66 9.92 -18.29 4.26
N VAL A 67 10.33 -17.86 3.07
CA VAL A 67 11.28 -18.62 2.22
C VAL A 67 12.68 -18.69 2.85
N GLN A 68 13.21 -17.58 3.35
CA GLN A 68 14.49 -17.47 4.05
C GLN A 68 14.37 -16.42 5.16
N PRO A 69 13.73 -16.74 6.30
CA PRO A 69 13.26 -15.73 7.25
C PRO A 69 14.36 -14.79 7.77
N ALA A 70 15.51 -15.32 8.14
CA ALA A 70 16.63 -14.50 8.66
C ALA A 70 17.18 -13.54 7.60
N LEU A 71 17.44 -14.04 6.38
CA LEU A 71 17.96 -13.22 5.27
C LEU A 71 16.95 -12.13 4.89
N VAL A 72 15.66 -12.48 4.81
CA VAL A 72 14.60 -11.55 4.47
C VAL A 72 14.48 -10.47 5.55
N SER A 73 14.41 -10.86 6.82
CA SER A 73 14.34 -9.91 7.94
C SER A 73 15.49 -8.90 7.92
N ASP A 74 16.74 -9.37 7.74
CA ASP A 74 17.91 -8.49 7.67
C ASP A 74 17.83 -7.48 6.52
N LYS A 75 17.37 -7.93 5.34
CA LYS A 75 17.17 -7.04 4.19
C LYS A 75 16.10 -5.99 4.45
N LEU A 76 14.96 -6.39 5.02
CA LEU A 76 13.85 -5.48 5.32
C LEU A 76 14.25 -4.43 6.38
N ILE A 77 14.98 -4.82 7.43
CA ILE A 77 15.51 -3.88 8.43
C ILE A 77 16.35 -2.81 7.74
N ARG A 78 17.31 -3.21 6.90
CA ARG A 78 18.19 -2.28 6.18
C ARG A 78 17.43 -1.33 5.26
N LEU A 79 16.38 -1.79 4.59
CA LEU A 79 15.55 -0.95 3.72
C LEU A 79 14.71 0.04 4.52
N ARG A 80 14.14 -0.41 5.67
CA ARG A 80 13.39 0.48 6.56
C ARG A 80 14.26 1.58 7.17
N GLU A 81 15.50 1.29 7.53
CA GLU A 81 16.47 2.30 7.99
C GLU A 81 16.73 3.39 6.95
N LYS A 82 16.49 3.10 5.66
CA LYS A 82 16.56 4.05 4.54
C LYS A 82 15.22 4.74 4.22
N GLY A 83 14.21 4.51 5.04
CA GLY A 83 12.88 5.13 4.89
C GLY A 83 11.97 4.45 3.87
N ILE A 84 12.34 3.27 3.38
CA ILE A 84 11.49 2.46 2.50
C ILE A 84 10.46 1.74 3.35
N LEU A 85 9.20 1.82 2.97
CA LEU A 85 8.08 1.21 3.68
C LEU A 85 7.88 -0.23 3.24
N ILE A 86 7.48 -1.08 4.18
CA ILE A 86 7.22 -2.49 3.91
C ILE A 86 5.76 -2.80 4.23
N ALA A 87 5.05 -3.39 3.28
CA ALA A 87 3.69 -3.87 3.44
C ALA A 87 3.61 -5.39 3.26
N ILE A 88 2.83 -6.04 4.11
CA ILE A 88 2.41 -7.44 3.88
C ILE A 88 1.17 -7.41 3.02
N ASP A 89 1.22 -8.09 1.89
CA ASP A 89 0.13 -8.21 0.93
C ASP A 89 -0.64 -9.53 1.11
N ASP A 90 -1.91 -9.55 0.69
CA ASP A 90 -2.82 -10.71 0.76
C ASP A 90 -2.92 -11.33 2.15
N PHE A 91 -2.88 -10.50 3.23
CA PHE A 91 -2.86 -11.03 4.59
C PHE A 91 -4.16 -11.76 4.96
N GLY A 92 -3.99 -12.90 5.64
CA GLY A 92 -5.11 -13.77 6.08
C GLY A 92 -5.32 -14.97 5.17
N THR A 93 -4.55 -15.11 4.08
CA THR A 93 -4.63 -16.27 3.18
C THR A 93 -3.86 -17.50 3.68
N GLY A 94 -3.11 -17.41 4.82
CA GLY A 94 -2.85 -18.57 5.65
C GLY A 94 -1.42 -19.05 5.83
N TYR A 95 -0.40 -18.27 5.58
CA TYR A 95 1.00 -18.73 5.70
C TYR A 95 1.78 -18.14 6.89
N CYS A 96 1.35 -17.04 7.47
CA CYS A 96 2.08 -16.35 8.52
C CYS A 96 1.51 -16.65 9.91
N SER A 97 2.34 -17.17 10.83
CA SER A 97 1.93 -17.27 12.23
C SER A 97 1.93 -15.90 12.90
N LEU A 98 1.03 -15.68 13.86
CA LEU A 98 0.97 -14.41 14.61
C LEU A 98 2.29 -14.09 15.33
N SER A 99 2.99 -15.11 15.84
CA SER A 99 4.28 -14.93 16.50
C SER A 99 5.39 -14.49 15.53
N TYR A 100 5.30 -14.92 14.28
CA TYR A 100 6.24 -14.49 13.25
C TYR A 100 5.91 -13.08 12.76
N LEU A 101 4.63 -12.78 12.53
CA LEU A 101 4.18 -11.43 12.16
C LEU A 101 4.68 -10.36 13.15
N GLN A 102 4.63 -10.65 14.45
CA GLN A 102 5.10 -9.74 15.51
C GLN A 102 6.60 -9.42 15.43
N GLN A 103 7.40 -10.28 14.82
CA GLN A 103 8.86 -10.13 14.70
C GLN A 103 9.28 -9.50 13.35
N LEU A 104 8.34 -9.41 12.41
CA LEU A 104 8.65 -8.87 11.09
C LEU A 104 8.83 -7.34 11.13
N PRO A 105 9.86 -6.82 10.46
CA PRO A 105 10.08 -5.39 10.33
C PRO A 105 9.18 -4.81 9.22
N VAL A 106 7.88 -4.72 9.49
CA VAL A 106 6.86 -4.26 8.55
C VAL A 106 6.12 -3.03 9.08
N ASP A 107 5.57 -2.21 8.20
CA ASP A 107 4.92 -0.95 8.51
C ASP A 107 3.42 -0.99 8.23
N TYR A 108 3.02 -1.80 7.24
CA TYR A 108 1.66 -1.89 6.73
C TYR A 108 1.21 -3.33 6.62
N LEU A 109 -0.10 -3.52 6.81
CA LEU A 109 -0.80 -4.75 6.51
C LEU A 109 -1.93 -4.42 5.52
N LYS A 110 -1.94 -5.11 4.37
CA LYS A 110 -2.97 -5.00 3.36
C LYS A 110 -3.98 -6.12 3.57
N ILE A 111 -5.23 -5.73 3.79
CA ILE A 111 -6.34 -6.67 3.97
C ILE A 111 -6.84 -7.06 2.59
N ASP A 112 -6.76 -8.35 2.26
CA ASP A 112 -7.21 -8.87 0.98
C ASP A 112 -8.68 -8.57 0.72
N ARG A 113 -9.00 -8.30 -0.54
CA ARG A 113 -10.36 -8.01 -1.02
C ARG A 113 -11.40 -9.04 -0.57
N THR A 114 -11.05 -10.32 -0.47
CA THR A 114 -12.00 -11.37 -0.09
C THR A 114 -12.62 -11.13 1.28
N PHE A 115 -11.88 -10.50 2.21
CA PHE A 115 -12.40 -10.10 3.52
C PHE A 115 -13.26 -8.83 3.43
N VAL A 116 -12.87 -7.86 2.61
CA VAL A 116 -13.64 -6.62 2.40
C VAL A 116 -14.99 -6.92 1.72
N ASP A 117 -15.04 -7.85 0.78
CA ASP A 117 -16.27 -8.27 0.11
C ASP A 117 -17.27 -8.94 1.08
N THR A 118 -16.83 -9.45 2.25
CA THR A 118 -17.74 -10.00 3.27
C THR A 118 -18.64 -8.94 3.91
N ILE A 119 -18.26 -7.68 3.91
CA ILE A 119 -19.07 -6.57 4.45
C ILE A 119 -20.44 -6.51 3.78
N ASP A 120 -20.48 -6.63 2.45
CA ASP A 120 -21.72 -6.55 1.68
C ASP A 120 -22.56 -7.84 1.76
N THR A 121 -21.97 -8.99 2.10
CA THR A 121 -22.64 -10.29 2.10
C THR A 121 -23.07 -10.76 3.49
N SER A 122 -22.35 -10.37 4.54
CA SER A 122 -22.55 -10.84 5.93
C SER A 122 -23.35 -9.85 6.80
N GLY A 123 -23.77 -8.73 6.25
CA GLY A 123 -24.41 -7.67 7.01
C GLY A 123 -23.41 -6.92 7.91
N SER A 124 -23.74 -6.78 9.20
CA SER A 124 -22.91 -6.04 10.16
C SER A 124 -21.90 -6.92 10.93
N ASP A 125 -21.86 -8.22 10.68
CA ASP A 125 -21.01 -9.16 11.44
C ASP A 125 -19.98 -9.80 10.53
N VAL A 126 -18.75 -9.31 10.58
CA VAL A 126 -17.60 -9.77 9.77
C VAL A 126 -16.40 -10.13 10.67
N PRO A 127 -16.53 -11.14 11.52
CA PRO A 127 -15.62 -11.38 12.65
C PRO A 127 -14.17 -11.61 12.25
N ILE A 128 -13.90 -12.12 11.05
CA ILE A 128 -12.53 -12.33 10.57
C ILE A 128 -11.90 -10.99 10.23
N LEU A 129 -12.60 -10.12 9.50
CA LEU A 129 -12.14 -8.78 9.14
C LEU A 129 -11.87 -7.96 10.40
N ASP A 130 -12.80 -7.96 11.36
CA ASP A 130 -12.64 -7.27 12.64
C ASP A 130 -11.42 -7.76 13.42
N THR A 131 -11.21 -9.08 13.40
CA THR A 131 -10.05 -9.68 14.07
C THR A 131 -8.74 -9.23 13.41
N ILE A 132 -8.68 -9.18 12.09
CA ILE A 132 -7.49 -8.71 11.34
C ILE A 132 -7.24 -7.23 11.66
N ILE A 133 -8.25 -6.38 11.64
CA ILE A 133 -8.13 -4.95 11.96
C ILE A 133 -7.65 -4.76 13.40
N MET A 134 -8.27 -5.44 14.36
CA MET A 134 -7.88 -5.37 15.78
C MET A 134 -6.43 -5.84 15.99
N LEU A 135 -6.02 -6.93 15.34
CA LEU A 135 -4.65 -7.46 15.41
C LEU A 135 -3.66 -6.42 14.90
N SER A 136 -3.92 -5.84 13.73
CA SER A 136 -3.06 -4.84 13.11
C SER A 136 -2.86 -3.62 14.02
N HIS A 137 -3.94 -3.12 14.62
CA HIS A 137 -3.86 -2.02 15.61
C HIS A 137 -3.03 -2.39 16.84
N LYS A 138 -3.20 -3.61 17.37
CA LYS A 138 -2.41 -4.09 18.52
C LYS A 138 -0.92 -4.24 18.21
N LEU A 139 -0.58 -4.54 16.95
CA LEU A 139 0.80 -4.64 16.50
C LEU A 139 1.37 -3.27 16.07
N GLY A 140 0.58 -2.21 16.09
CA GLY A 140 1.00 -0.86 15.67
C GLY A 140 1.22 -0.74 14.16
N LEU A 141 0.59 -1.61 13.37
CA LEU A 141 0.67 -1.60 11.90
C LEU A 141 -0.39 -0.65 11.32
N ASN A 142 -0.03 0.06 10.27
CA ASN A 142 -0.99 0.75 9.44
C ASN A 142 -1.76 -0.27 8.59
N ILE A 143 -3.01 0.04 8.24
CA ILE A 143 -3.87 -0.88 7.51
C ILE A 143 -4.26 -0.26 6.17
N VAL A 144 -4.15 -1.06 5.11
CA VAL A 144 -4.71 -0.76 3.78
C VAL A 144 -5.83 -1.76 3.51
N ALA A 145 -7.07 -1.29 3.30
CA ALA A 145 -8.18 -2.13 2.86
C ALA A 145 -8.21 -2.17 1.34
N GLU A 146 -8.15 -3.38 0.77
CA GLU A 146 -8.15 -3.58 -0.67
C GLU A 146 -9.52 -3.93 -1.24
N GLY A 147 -9.72 -3.60 -2.51
CA GLY A 147 -10.91 -3.97 -3.26
C GLY A 147 -12.18 -3.21 -2.89
N VAL A 148 -12.09 -2.14 -2.10
CA VAL A 148 -13.26 -1.33 -1.73
C VAL A 148 -13.95 -0.80 -2.98
N SER A 149 -15.22 -1.17 -3.16
CA SER A 149 -16.00 -0.90 -4.37
C SER A 149 -17.36 -0.26 -4.11
N SER A 150 -17.81 -0.21 -2.84
CA SER A 150 -19.09 0.40 -2.43
C SER A 150 -18.91 1.41 -1.30
N GLU A 151 -19.85 2.36 -1.20
CA GLU A 151 -19.92 3.33 -0.09
C GLU A 151 -20.19 2.63 1.26
N HIS A 152 -20.89 1.50 1.24
CA HIS A 152 -21.14 0.70 2.44
C HIS A 152 -19.83 0.11 2.99
N GLN A 153 -19.01 -0.49 2.12
CA GLN A 153 -17.67 -0.97 2.48
C GLN A 153 -16.82 0.18 3.00
N LEU A 154 -16.82 1.33 2.32
CA LEU A 154 -16.08 2.50 2.74
C LEU A 154 -16.47 2.97 4.15
N SER A 155 -17.77 3.10 4.44
CA SER A 155 -18.25 3.50 5.76
C SER A 155 -17.78 2.55 6.84
N TYR A 156 -17.94 1.25 6.61
CA TYR A 156 -17.49 0.23 7.55
C TYR A 156 -15.99 0.33 7.87
N ILE A 157 -15.16 0.44 6.85
CA ILE A 157 -13.70 0.53 6.96
C ILE A 157 -13.27 1.79 7.73
N LEU A 158 -13.92 2.93 7.46
CA LEU A 158 -13.65 4.18 8.18
C LEU A 158 -14.06 4.13 9.65
N ASP A 159 -15.20 3.51 9.97
CA ASP A 159 -15.70 3.33 11.34
C ASP A 159 -14.74 2.48 12.18
N HIS A 160 -13.94 1.61 11.55
CA HIS A 160 -12.92 0.78 12.19
C HIS A 160 -11.51 1.41 12.18
N ASN A 161 -11.39 2.71 11.87
CA ASN A 161 -10.12 3.46 11.86
C ASN A 161 -9.04 2.87 10.93
N VAL A 162 -9.44 2.33 9.78
CA VAL A 162 -8.51 1.92 8.72
C VAL A 162 -8.07 3.15 7.93
N GLY A 163 -6.76 3.42 7.92
CA GLY A 163 -6.21 4.69 7.42
C GLY A 163 -6.07 4.78 5.91
N PHE A 164 -5.96 3.65 5.21
CA PHE A 164 -5.70 3.62 3.77
C PHE A 164 -6.67 2.70 3.06
N ILE A 165 -7.11 3.11 1.88
CA ILE A 165 -8.14 2.40 1.12
C ILE A 165 -7.72 2.35 -0.35
N GLN A 166 -7.78 1.15 -0.91
CA GLN A 166 -7.54 0.89 -2.33
C GLN A 166 -8.75 0.18 -2.93
N GLY A 167 -9.23 0.64 -4.09
CA GLY A 167 -10.33 -0.05 -4.76
C GLY A 167 -11.02 0.75 -5.86
N TYR A 168 -11.94 0.09 -6.54
CA TYR A 168 -12.66 0.63 -7.69
C TYR A 168 -13.64 1.76 -7.34
N LEU A 169 -13.93 1.95 -6.06
CA LEU A 169 -14.67 3.12 -5.59
C LEU A 169 -13.94 4.43 -5.92
N TYR A 170 -12.60 4.41 -5.90
CA TYR A 170 -11.78 5.58 -6.18
C TYR A 170 -11.29 5.63 -7.62
N ALA A 171 -10.68 4.55 -8.08
CA ALA A 171 -10.16 4.44 -9.44
C ALA A 171 -9.94 2.98 -9.84
N LYS A 172 -10.13 2.68 -11.12
CA LYS A 172 -9.72 1.41 -11.73
C LYS A 172 -8.27 1.50 -12.18
N PRO A 173 -7.57 0.36 -12.37
CA PRO A 173 -6.24 0.37 -12.99
C PRO A 173 -6.26 1.14 -14.31
N MET A 174 -5.24 1.97 -14.51
CA MET A 174 -5.13 2.83 -15.68
C MET A 174 -3.67 2.96 -16.12
N CYS A 175 -3.45 3.37 -17.36
CA CYS A 175 -2.10 3.63 -17.85
C CYS A 175 -1.55 4.96 -17.29
N SER A 176 -0.23 5.15 -17.35
CA SER A 176 0.47 6.32 -16.79
C SER A 176 -0.09 7.65 -17.31
N SER A 177 -0.45 7.75 -18.61
CA SER A 177 -1.03 8.96 -19.19
C SER A 177 -2.43 9.28 -18.66
N ASP A 178 -3.24 8.27 -18.36
CA ASP A 178 -4.56 8.44 -17.77
C ASP A 178 -4.44 8.81 -16.30
N PHE A 179 -3.46 8.25 -15.59
CA PHE A 179 -3.16 8.59 -14.21
C PHE A 179 -2.73 10.05 -14.07
N THR A 180 -1.89 10.56 -14.96
CA THR A 180 -1.53 12.00 -14.97
C THR A 180 -2.77 12.88 -15.10
N ARG A 181 -3.67 12.59 -16.04
CA ARG A 181 -4.94 13.34 -16.19
C ARG A 181 -5.85 13.24 -14.95
N TRP A 182 -5.89 12.06 -14.33
CA TRP A 182 -6.66 11.84 -13.11
C TRP A 182 -6.11 12.67 -11.94
N LEU A 183 -4.79 12.76 -11.77
CA LEU A 183 -4.12 13.61 -10.78
C LEU A 183 -4.47 15.08 -10.97
N ASP A 184 -4.38 15.59 -12.21
CA ASP A 184 -4.70 16.98 -12.54
C ASP A 184 -6.16 17.34 -12.19
N THR A 185 -7.09 16.42 -12.47
CA THR A 185 -8.51 16.60 -12.14
C THR A 185 -8.73 16.66 -10.63
N ARG A 186 -8.10 15.78 -9.86
CA ARG A 186 -8.21 15.73 -8.39
C ARG A 186 -7.58 16.95 -7.71
N ALA A 187 -6.45 17.43 -8.21
CA ALA A 187 -5.82 18.64 -7.72
C ALA A 187 -6.73 19.87 -7.90
N ASN A 188 -7.43 19.97 -9.02
CA ASN A 188 -8.39 21.04 -9.30
C ASN A 188 -9.62 20.96 -8.38
N GLU A 189 -10.20 19.77 -8.17
CA GLU A 189 -11.34 19.57 -7.25
C GLU A 189 -10.99 19.96 -5.80
N GLN A 190 -9.79 19.64 -5.32
CA GLN A 190 -9.35 20.04 -3.98
C GLN A 190 -9.18 21.54 -3.86
N ASN A 191 -8.62 22.21 -4.88
CA ASN A 191 -8.46 23.66 -4.90
C ASN A 191 -9.81 24.37 -4.90
N ASP A 192 -10.82 23.85 -5.63
CA ASP A 192 -12.16 24.43 -5.66
C ASP A 192 -12.90 24.23 -4.34
N ARG A 193 -12.74 23.10 -3.66
CA ARG A 193 -13.29 22.87 -2.31
C ARG A 193 -12.68 23.82 -1.27
N ILE A 194 -11.39 24.12 -1.36
CA ILE A 194 -10.71 25.07 -0.46
C ILE A 194 -11.20 26.49 -0.74
N LYS A 195 -11.40 26.89 -1.99
CA LYS A 195 -11.95 28.19 -2.37
C LYS A 195 -13.39 28.36 -1.86
N CYS A 196 -14.22 27.34 -2.01
CA CYS A 196 -15.62 27.34 -1.56
C CYS A 196 -15.72 27.47 -0.03
N LYS A 197 -14.86 26.78 0.75
CA LYS A 197 -14.81 26.95 2.22
C LYS A 197 -14.35 28.35 2.65
N LYS A 198 -13.44 28.99 1.92
CA LYS A 198 -13.03 30.39 2.20
C LYS A 198 -14.12 31.40 1.90
N CYS A 199 -14.95 31.16 0.88
CA CYS A 199 -16.11 32.02 0.59
C CYS A 199 -17.22 31.92 1.64
N SER A 200 -17.37 30.78 2.33
CA SER A 200 -18.41 30.56 3.34
C SER A 200 -18.06 31.10 4.75
N ILE A 201 -16.83 31.56 4.96
CA ILE A 201 -16.38 32.12 6.26
C ILE A 201 -16.48 33.67 6.27
N ASN A 202 -16.76 34.29 5.16
CA ASN A 202 -16.86 35.76 5.01
C ASN A 202 -18.31 36.26 4.79
N GLN A 203 -19.32 35.54 5.29
CA GLN A 203 -20.71 36.01 5.36
C GLN A 203 -21.17 35.98 6.89
#